data_36e33f8cb1d1473b60cebe2dca65811e
#
_entry.id   36e33f8cb1d1473b60cebe2dca65811e
#
_cell.length_a   1.000
_cell.length_b   1.000
_cell.length_c   1.000
_cell.angle_alpha   90.00
_cell.angle_beta   90.00
_cell.angle_gamma   90.00
#
_symmetry.space_group_name_H-M   'P 1'
#
loop_
_entity.id
_entity.type
_entity.pdbx_description
1 polymer ?
#
loop_
_entity_poly.entity_id
_entity_poly.type
_entity_poly.pdbx_seq_one_letter_code
_entity_poly.pdbx_strand_id
1 'polypeptide(L)' 'ALGRVAEQDGAGSADLSQLRLELDRRDSELAALRAERDQLSQTLADTRAEAASLQGAMDAVSTRLDKAINSVHALLEE' A
#
# COMPACT_ATOMS: atom_id res chain seq x y z
N ALA A 1 56.26 10.49 -8.68
CA ALA A 1 55.23 11.35 -8.06
C ALA A 1 54.03 11.59 -8.99
N LEU A 2 54.28 11.84 -10.27
CA LEU A 2 53.24 12.06 -11.27
C LEU A 2 52.41 10.81 -11.52
N GLY A 3 53.06 9.62 -11.52
CA GLY A 3 52.40 8.36 -11.71
C GLY A 3 51.43 8.03 -10.57
N ARG A 4 51.78 8.37 -9.33
CA ARG A 4 50.93 8.15 -8.17
C ARG A 4 49.68 9.04 -8.19
N VAL A 5 49.81 10.27 -8.62
CA VAL A 5 48.69 11.18 -8.74
C VAL A 5 47.69 10.67 -9.78
N ALA A 6 48.18 10.20 -10.90
CA ALA A 6 47.36 9.63 -11.95
C ALA A 6 46.64 8.35 -11.50
N GLU A 7 47.32 7.49 -10.73
CA GLU A 7 46.70 6.28 -10.15
C GLU A 7 45.62 6.61 -9.14
N GLN A 8 45.85 7.59 -8.30
CA GLN A 8 44.84 8.03 -7.32
C GLN A 8 43.63 8.65 -8.00
N ASP A 9 43.83 9.47 -9.01
CA ASP A 9 42.75 10.05 -9.78
C ASP A 9 41.93 8.98 -10.50
N GLY A 10 42.58 7.97 -11.05
CA GLY A 10 41.94 6.85 -11.70
C GLY A 10 41.12 6.00 -10.71
N ALA A 11 41.69 5.72 -9.54
CA ALA A 11 40.99 4.99 -8.48
C ALA A 11 39.79 5.81 -7.93
N GLY A 12 39.98 7.11 -7.67
CA GLY A 12 38.93 7.99 -7.25
C GLY A 12 37.80 8.11 -8.27
N SER A 13 38.13 8.12 -9.54
CA SER A 13 37.13 8.15 -10.61
C SER A 13 36.33 6.86 -10.70
N ALA A 14 36.97 5.71 -10.50
CA ALA A 14 36.30 4.41 -10.47
C ALA A 14 35.37 4.32 -9.26
N ASP A 15 35.79 4.77 -8.09
CA ASP A 15 35.00 4.80 -6.87
C ASP A 15 33.78 5.72 -7.01
N LEU A 16 33.97 6.88 -7.64
CA LEU A 16 32.86 7.79 -7.94
C LEU A 16 31.86 7.18 -8.91
N SER A 17 32.34 6.46 -9.92
CA SER A 17 31.48 5.77 -10.87
C SER A 17 30.66 4.68 -10.19
N GLN A 18 31.27 3.91 -9.28
CA GLN A 18 30.57 2.89 -8.49
C GLN A 18 29.54 3.51 -7.57
N LEU A 19 29.88 4.61 -6.90
CA LEU A 19 28.95 5.33 -6.05
C LEU A 19 27.73 5.82 -6.83
N ARG A 20 27.95 6.35 -8.03
CA ARG A 20 26.85 6.78 -8.90
C ARG A 20 25.95 5.64 -9.30
N LEU A 21 26.53 4.48 -9.63
CA LEU A 21 25.75 3.29 -9.96
C LEU A 21 24.93 2.81 -8.77
N GLU A 22 25.51 2.83 -7.57
CA GLU A 22 24.79 2.47 -6.34
C GLU A 22 23.66 3.44 -6.03
N LEU A 23 23.91 4.75 -6.20
CA LEU A 23 22.88 5.77 -6.01
C LEU A 23 21.74 5.60 -6.98
N ASP A 24 22.05 5.35 -8.25
CA ASP A 24 21.04 5.12 -9.28
C ASP A 24 20.21 3.87 -8.97
N ARG A 25 20.87 2.81 -8.48
CA ARG A 25 20.18 1.59 -8.08
C ARG A 25 19.23 1.86 -6.90
N ARG A 26 19.72 2.58 -5.89
CA ARG A 26 18.91 2.92 -4.71
C ARG A 26 17.74 3.83 -5.08
N ASP A 27 17.96 4.77 -5.99
CA ASP A 27 16.90 5.62 -6.49
C ASP A 27 15.82 4.81 -7.21
N SER A 28 16.24 3.84 -8.03
CA SER A 28 15.32 2.93 -8.71
C SER A 28 14.55 2.06 -7.71
N GLU A 29 15.25 1.52 -6.72
CA GLU A 29 14.61 0.72 -5.66
C GLU A 29 13.62 1.54 -4.85
N LEU A 30 13.97 2.78 -4.50
CA LEU A 30 13.07 3.68 -3.79
C LEU A 30 11.84 4.00 -4.62
N ALA A 31 12.01 4.25 -5.91
CA ALA A 31 10.88 4.51 -6.80
C ALA A 31 9.94 3.30 -6.88
N ALA A 32 10.51 2.10 -6.98
CA ALA A 32 9.75 0.85 -7.01
C ALA A 32 9.00 0.63 -5.69
N LEU A 33 9.66 0.85 -4.57
CA LEU A 33 9.05 0.70 -3.24
C LEU A 33 7.93 1.71 -3.01
N ARG A 34 8.11 2.94 -3.47
CA ARG A 34 7.06 3.97 -3.39
C ARG A 34 5.85 3.58 -4.23
N ALA A 35 6.08 3.04 -5.42
CA ALA A 35 5.00 2.56 -6.28
C ALA A 35 4.24 1.41 -5.63
N GLU A 36 4.95 0.45 -5.03
CA GLU A 36 4.34 -0.66 -4.28
C GLU A 36 3.54 -0.15 -3.09
N ARG A 37 4.12 0.78 -2.34
CA ARG A 37 3.44 1.39 -1.19
C ARG A 37 2.14 2.05 -1.63
N ASP A 38 2.18 2.82 -2.70
CA ASP A 38 1.00 3.52 -3.20
C ASP A 38 -0.06 2.54 -3.68
N GLN A 39 0.35 1.46 -4.33
CA GLN A 39 -0.56 0.40 -4.77
C GLN A 39 -1.19 -0.33 -3.59
N LEU A 40 -0.39 -0.67 -2.57
CA LEU A 40 -0.90 -1.32 -1.35
C LEU A 40 -1.86 -0.39 -0.59
N SER A 41 -1.53 0.89 -0.54
CA SER A 41 -2.39 1.90 0.09
C SER A 41 -3.74 1.98 -0.61
N GLN A 42 -3.75 1.96 -1.94
CA GLN A 42 -4.97 1.98 -2.74
C GLN A 42 -5.78 0.70 -2.53
N THR A 43 -5.12 -0.46 -2.54
CA THR A 43 -5.77 -1.74 -2.30
C THR A 43 -6.40 -1.78 -0.90
N LEU A 44 -5.70 -1.26 0.10
CA LEU A 44 -6.22 -1.18 1.46
C LEU A 44 -7.46 -0.28 1.54
N ALA A 45 -7.41 0.87 0.88
CA ALA A 45 -8.55 1.78 0.82
C ALA A 45 -9.77 1.11 0.16
N ASP A 46 -9.54 0.40 -0.94
CA ASP A 46 -10.60 -0.32 -1.66
C ASP A 46 -11.19 -1.44 -0.79
N THR A 47 -10.33 -2.19 -0.11
CA THR A 47 -10.76 -3.28 0.78
C THR A 47 -11.59 -2.74 1.96
N ARG A 48 -11.18 -1.62 2.52
CA ARG A 48 -11.92 -0.97 3.61
C ARG A 48 -13.29 -0.47 3.13
N ALA A 49 -13.35 0.07 1.92
CA ALA A 49 -14.59 0.52 1.33
C ALA A 49 -15.56 -0.67 1.09
N GLU A 50 -15.03 -1.79 0.59
CA GLU A 50 -15.82 -3.01 0.42
C GLU A 50 -16.32 -3.56 1.75
N ALA A 51 -15.46 -3.58 2.77
CA ALA A 51 -15.84 -4.04 4.10
C ALA A 51 -16.94 -3.15 4.70
N ALA A 52 -16.84 -1.84 4.53
CA ALA A 52 -17.86 -0.91 4.99
C ALA A 52 -19.19 -1.12 4.25
N SER A 53 -19.13 -1.37 2.94
CA SER A 53 -20.30 -1.66 2.14
C SER A 53 -20.99 -2.96 2.58
N LEU A 54 -20.21 -4.01 2.84
CA LEU A 54 -20.71 -5.28 3.35
C LEU A 54 -21.35 -5.11 4.74
N GLN A 55 -20.70 -4.36 5.62
CA GLN A 55 -21.24 -4.09 6.96
C GLN A 55 -22.57 -3.36 6.85
N GLY A 56 -22.69 -2.37 5.99
CA GLY A 56 -23.93 -1.66 5.74
C GLY A 56 -25.04 -2.57 5.23
N ALA A 57 -24.71 -3.48 4.30
CA ALA A 57 -25.66 -4.47 3.79
C ALA A 57 -26.13 -5.44 4.89
N MET A 58 -25.20 -5.91 5.71
CA MET A 58 -25.52 -6.79 6.85
C MET A 58 -26.42 -6.10 7.85
N ASP A 59 -26.14 -4.83 8.17
CA ASP A 59 -26.96 -4.04 9.08
C ASP A 59 -28.38 -3.83 8.53
N ALA A 60 -28.48 -3.58 7.23
CA ALA A 60 -29.78 -3.43 6.56
C ALA A 60 -30.60 -4.71 6.62
N VAL A 61 -29.97 -5.87 6.34
CA VAL A 61 -30.61 -7.19 6.43
C VAL A 61 -31.05 -7.45 7.87
N SER A 62 -30.19 -7.19 8.84
CA SER A 62 -30.49 -7.39 10.25
C SER A 62 -31.69 -6.53 10.69
N THR A 63 -31.76 -5.28 10.26
CA THR A 63 -32.87 -4.38 10.55
C THR A 63 -34.18 -4.90 9.94
N ARG A 64 -34.13 -5.35 8.70
CA ARG A 64 -35.32 -5.91 8.03
C ARG A 64 -35.80 -7.18 8.71
N LEU A 65 -34.87 -8.03 9.14
CA LEU A 65 -35.19 -9.26 9.85
C LEU A 65 -35.86 -8.94 11.20
N ASP A 66 -35.33 -7.98 11.95
CA ASP A 66 -35.91 -7.55 13.23
C ASP A 66 -37.32 -7.01 13.03
N LYS A 67 -37.55 -6.22 12.00
CA LYS A 67 -38.89 -5.72 11.67
C LYS A 67 -39.85 -6.84 11.33
N ALA A 68 -39.41 -7.83 10.57
CA ALA A 68 -40.23 -8.99 10.22
C ALA A 68 -40.60 -9.80 11.46
N ILE A 69 -39.64 -10.04 12.34
CA ILE A 69 -39.87 -10.74 13.61
C ILE A 69 -40.87 -9.98 14.49
N ASN A 70 -40.68 -8.69 14.61
CA ASN A 70 -41.61 -7.84 15.41
C ASN A 70 -43.02 -7.84 14.82
N SER A 71 -43.14 -7.85 13.48
CA SER A 71 -44.45 -7.92 12.81
C SER A 71 -45.15 -9.25 13.07
N VAL A 72 -44.40 -10.37 13.04
CA VAL A 72 -44.95 -11.69 13.35
C VAL A 72 -45.41 -11.75 14.82
N HIS A 73 -44.60 -11.24 15.73
CA HIS A 73 -44.96 -11.19 17.14
C HIS A 73 -46.24 -10.37 17.37
N ALA A 74 -46.35 -9.24 16.70
CA ALA A 74 -47.56 -8.40 16.82
C ALA A 74 -48.82 -9.13 16.33
N LEU A 75 -48.68 -9.91 15.25
CA LEU A 75 -49.77 -10.73 14.71
C LEU A 75 -50.17 -11.85 15.66
N LEU A 76 -49.21 -12.48 16.32
CA LEU A 76 -49.45 -13.57 17.24
C LEU A 76 -50.09 -13.11 18.57
N GLU A 77 -49.84 -11.88 18.97
CA GLU A 77 -50.40 -11.30 20.18
C GLU A 77 -51.87 -10.86 20.00
N GLU A 78 -52.30 -10.67 18.77
CA GLU A 78 -53.71 -10.41 18.46
C GLU A 78 -54.55 -11.69 18.58
#